data_fb40da09a9158173e4ce4917d4963fe9
#
_entry.id   fb40da09a9158173e4ce4917d4963fe9
#
_cell.length_a   1.000
_cell.length_b   1.000
_cell.length_c   1.000
_cell.angle_alpha   90.00
_cell.angle_beta   90.00
_cell.angle_gamma   90.00
#
_symmetry.space_group_name_H-M   'P 1'
#
loop_
_entity.id
_entity.type
_entity.pdbx_description
1 polymer ?
#
loop_
_entity_poly.entity_id
_entity_poly.type
_entity_poly.pdbx_seq_one_letter_code
_entity_poly.pdbx_strand_id
1 'polypeptide(L)'
;MLINLNVNPEVRARNVKVCKEKGIILPTFKQMVDPSTVPASIKEKLAKTGLWDVNPVNLFRITWKNEPVMEGGGFGGVNYIEIPRQLTGVKPRIFALVGKYFPTGAHKVGATYSCLAPALATGNFDAQNQQAVWPSTGNYCRGGAYNSALLGCKSIAILPAEMSKERFEWLKTVAGEVIATPGCESNVKEIFDKCHELDAERGKHIVIFNQFEQFENYLWHYTVTGSAILEVLKKLGVKPENVRGYASSTGSGGTLAAGDHLKDVYPHLKIAAGEAKQCPTLLRNGFGGHRIEGIGDKHVPWIHNVKNTDMICAIDDQDCMDIYRLFNEKAGIKYLKETVGLSDKQIEDLQLFGISGIGNMLSAIKMAKYYEMDEDDVLFTICTDSSIMYKTRLAELDEQQGKFSEMEAARVHSGALLHQSIQDALELTYYERLRVHNLKYYTWVEQQGKTYEELNRQWYDRDYWKSIPPMAAKIDELIEAFNKEVLA
;
A
#
# COMPACT_ATOMS: atom_id res chain seq x y z
N MET A 1 -1.70 -22.67 -10.00
CA MET A 1 -1.00 -22.33 -8.74
C MET A 1 -1.10 -20.83 -8.61
N LEU A 2 -1.50 -20.28 -7.47
CA LEU A 2 -1.79 -18.84 -7.31
C LEU A 2 -0.52 -17.98 -7.40
N ILE A 3 0.61 -18.52 -6.94
CA ILE A 3 1.95 -17.93 -7.08
C ILE A 3 2.82 -18.95 -7.80
N ASN A 4 3.48 -18.54 -8.87
CA ASN A 4 4.34 -19.45 -9.64
C ASN A 4 5.75 -19.55 -9.02
N LEU A 5 6.02 -20.66 -8.35
CA LEU A 5 7.32 -20.96 -7.76
C LEU A 5 8.09 -22.05 -8.53
N ASN A 6 7.69 -22.40 -9.75
CA ASN A 6 8.45 -23.31 -10.59
C ASN A 6 9.79 -22.69 -10.97
N VAL A 7 10.86 -23.47 -10.81
CA VAL A 7 12.22 -22.99 -11.07
C VAL A 7 12.60 -23.21 -12.52
N ASN A 8 13.06 -22.13 -13.18
CA ASN A 8 13.80 -22.20 -14.43
C ASN A 8 15.30 -22.16 -14.13
N PRO A 9 16.00 -23.30 -14.15
CA PRO A 9 17.38 -23.36 -13.66
C PRO A 9 18.36 -22.54 -14.51
N GLU A 10 18.12 -22.43 -15.81
CA GLU A 10 18.99 -21.68 -16.72
C GLU A 10 18.92 -20.17 -16.46
N VAL A 11 17.71 -19.60 -16.36
CA VAL A 11 17.51 -18.19 -16.05
C VAL A 11 17.95 -17.88 -14.63
N ARG A 12 17.65 -18.77 -13.67
CA ARG A 12 18.10 -18.64 -12.30
C ARG A 12 19.62 -18.54 -12.20
N ALA A 13 20.36 -19.38 -12.92
CA ALA A 13 21.83 -19.34 -12.93
C ALA A 13 22.36 -18.00 -13.47
N ARG A 14 21.73 -17.41 -14.49
CA ARG A 14 22.06 -16.06 -14.96
C ARG A 14 21.80 -15.00 -13.89
N ASN A 15 20.66 -15.06 -13.22
CA ASN A 15 20.31 -14.14 -12.14
C ASN A 15 21.27 -14.23 -10.95
N VAL A 16 21.68 -15.46 -10.56
CA VAL A 16 22.72 -15.68 -9.52
C VAL A 16 24.00 -14.98 -9.90
N LYS A 17 24.46 -15.12 -11.17
CA LYS A 17 25.67 -14.45 -11.66
C LYS A 17 25.56 -12.92 -11.55
N VAL A 18 24.45 -12.34 -12.00
CA VAL A 18 24.20 -10.89 -11.90
C VAL A 18 24.23 -10.42 -10.44
N CYS A 19 23.56 -11.14 -9.54
CA CYS A 19 23.51 -10.79 -8.13
C CYS A 19 24.89 -10.92 -7.46
N LYS A 20 25.66 -11.95 -7.82
CA LYS A 20 27.04 -12.14 -7.32
C LYS A 20 27.94 -11.00 -7.75
N GLU A 21 27.93 -10.62 -9.03
CA GLU A 21 28.75 -9.52 -9.58
C GLU A 21 28.41 -8.17 -8.92
N LYS A 22 27.16 -7.96 -8.52
CA LYS A 22 26.67 -6.71 -7.92
C LYS A 22 26.60 -6.75 -6.39
N GLY A 23 26.93 -7.88 -5.76
CA GLY A 23 26.86 -8.06 -4.30
C GLY A 23 25.43 -7.96 -3.74
N ILE A 24 24.43 -8.43 -4.50
CA ILE A 24 23.00 -8.33 -4.15
C ILE A 24 22.61 -9.58 -3.36
N ILE A 25 22.07 -9.38 -2.17
CA ILE A 25 21.47 -10.42 -1.30
C ILE A 25 20.00 -10.07 -1.10
N LEU A 26 19.12 -11.03 -1.26
CA LEU A 26 17.68 -10.86 -1.13
C LEU A 26 17.23 -11.07 0.32
N PRO A 27 16.53 -10.10 0.96
CA PRO A 27 15.91 -10.34 2.27
C PRO A 27 14.72 -11.29 2.17
N THR A 28 14.52 -12.12 3.20
CA THR A 28 13.36 -12.99 3.36
C THR A 28 12.18 -12.23 3.99
N PHE A 29 10.94 -12.76 3.86
CA PHE A 29 9.78 -12.24 4.61
C PHE A 29 10.03 -12.27 6.11
N LYS A 30 10.67 -13.34 6.61
CA LYS A 30 11.06 -13.47 8.02
C LYS A 30 11.93 -12.31 8.47
N GLN A 31 12.90 -11.89 7.67
CA GLN A 31 13.77 -10.74 7.98
C GLN A 31 13.03 -9.40 7.91
N MET A 32 12.01 -9.28 7.06
CA MET A 32 11.16 -8.08 7.02
C MET A 32 10.25 -7.97 8.24
N VAL A 33 9.75 -9.10 8.74
CA VAL A 33 8.95 -9.18 9.97
C VAL A 33 9.83 -8.96 11.20
N ASP A 34 11.00 -9.62 11.23
CA ASP A 34 11.96 -9.52 12.33
C ASP A 34 13.37 -9.13 11.85
N PRO A 35 13.66 -7.82 11.72
CA PRO A 35 14.99 -7.34 11.33
C PRO A 35 16.12 -7.68 12.32
N SER A 36 15.81 -8.22 13.52
CA SER A 36 16.85 -8.69 14.43
C SER A 36 17.68 -9.81 13.80
N THR A 37 17.04 -10.58 12.90
CA THR A 37 17.63 -11.71 12.17
C THR A 37 18.49 -11.29 10.96
N VAL A 38 18.53 -10.01 10.61
CA VAL A 38 19.39 -9.48 9.54
C VAL A 38 20.85 -9.54 10.00
N PRO A 39 21.80 -10.02 9.14
CA PRO A 39 23.21 -10.13 9.49
C PRO A 39 23.83 -8.79 9.92
N ALA A 40 24.77 -8.84 10.88
CA ALA A 40 25.46 -7.65 11.40
C ALA A 40 26.18 -6.87 10.29
N SER A 41 26.82 -7.56 9.34
CA SER A 41 27.51 -6.92 8.20
C SER A 41 26.57 -6.14 7.29
N ILE A 42 25.30 -6.52 7.19
CA ILE A 42 24.26 -5.75 6.48
C ILE A 42 23.86 -4.51 7.30
N LYS A 43 23.64 -4.68 8.61
CA LYS A 43 23.30 -3.56 9.52
C LYS A 43 24.37 -2.48 9.54
N GLU A 44 25.65 -2.85 9.52
CA GLU A 44 26.79 -1.91 9.43
C GLU A 44 26.79 -1.10 8.13
N LYS A 45 26.41 -1.72 7.01
CA LYS A 45 26.26 -1.02 5.73
C LYS A 45 25.05 -0.07 5.74
N LEU A 46 23.92 -0.53 6.27
CA LEU A 46 22.71 0.30 6.40
C LEU A 46 22.96 1.57 7.22
N ALA A 47 23.71 1.48 8.31
CA ALA A 47 24.06 2.63 9.16
C ALA A 47 24.76 3.77 8.39
N LYS A 48 25.30 3.50 7.19
CA LYS A 48 26.02 4.46 6.33
C LYS A 48 25.30 4.76 5.02
N THR A 49 24.07 4.24 4.83
CA THR A 49 23.32 4.34 3.57
C THR A 49 22.05 5.13 3.82
N GLY A 50 21.80 6.16 3.02
CA GLY A 50 20.55 6.93 3.05
C GLY A 50 19.35 6.07 2.68
N LEU A 51 18.18 6.41 3.25
CA LEU A 51 16.95 5.61 3.10
C LEU A 51 16.52 5.45 1.63
N TRP A 52 16.80 6.45 0.79
CA TRP A 52 16.41 6.46 -0.63
C TRP A 52 17.58 6.25 -1.58
N ASP A 53 18.78 5.96 -1.07
CA ASP A 53 19.93 5.67 -1.92
C ASP A 53 19.68 4.42 -2.77
N VAL A 54 20.08 4.47 -4.03
CA VAL A 54 20.04 3.32 -4.93
C VAL A 54 21.21 2.38 -4.60
N ASN A 55 21.07 1.69 -3.48
CA ASN A 55 22.05 0.75 -2.96
C ASN A 55 21.34 -0.57 -2.61
N PRO A 56 21.80 -1.73 -3.14
CA PRO A 56 21.14 -3.03 -2.88
C PRO A 56 20.90 -3.36 -1.40
N VAL A 57 21.71 -2.83 -0.49
CA VAL A 57 21.53 -3.04 0.95
C VAL A 57 20.17 -2.51 1.44
N ASN A 58 19.59 -1.51 0.78
CA ASN A 58 18.29 -0.94 1.10
C ASN A 58 17.12 -1.91 0.86
N LEU A 59 17.32 -3.05 0.19
CA LEU A 59 16.33 -4.13 0.16
C LEU A 59 15.97 -4.60 1.59
N PHE A 60 16.93 -4.60 2.51
CA PHE A 60 16.70 -4.98 3.91
C PHE A 60 15.91 -3.92 4.70
N ARG A 61 15.72 -2.71 4.17
CA ARG A 61 14.83 -1.68 4.74
C ARG A 61 13.37 -1.81 4.31
N ILE A 62 13.00 -2.88 3.64
CA ILE A 62 11.61 -3.18 3.30
C ILE A 62 10.92 -3.79 4.54
N THR A 63 10.71 -2.96 5.57
CA THR A 63 10.11 -3.33 6.86
C THR A 63 9.45 -2.12 7.51
N TRP A 64 8.44 -2.35 8.36
CA TRP A 64 7.81 -1.32 9.20
C TRP A 64 8.70 -0.85 10.37
N LYS A 65 9.89 -1.44 10.53
CA LYS A 65 10.75 -1.28 11.71
C LYS A 65 12.03 -0.50 11.46
N ASN A 66 12.10 0.29 10.39
CA ASN A 66 13.22 1.20 10.20
C ASN A 66 13.24 2.28 11.29
N GLU A 67 14.42 2.69 11.76
CA GLU A 67 14.54 3.92 12.51
C GLU A 67 13.96 5.10 11.70
N PRO A 68 13.24 6.06 12.35
CA PRO A 68 12.58 7.15 11.66
C PRO A 68 13.56 8.26 11.23
N VAL A 69 14.60 7.89 10.48
CA VAL A 69 15.64 8.77 9.96
C VAL A 69 15.78 8.62 8.45
N MET A 70 16.24 9.67 7.77
CA MET A 70 16.41 9.67 6.31
C MET A 70 17.82 9.27 5.89
N GLU A 71 18.84 9.66 6.67
CA GLU A 71 20.24 9.37 6.41
C GLU A 71 20.79 8.39 7.44
N GLY A 72 21.37 7.29 6.96
CA GLY A 72 21.84 6.22 7.83
C GLY A 72 20.70 5.54 8.60
N GLY A 73 20.99 5.11 9.82
CA GLY A 73 20.03 4.47 10.70
C GLY A 73 20.01 2.95 10.60
N GLY A 74 19.39 2.33 11.59
CA GLY A 74 19.22 0.89 11.72
C GLY A 74 17.75 0.50 11.80
N PHE A 75 17.47 -0.49 12.66
CA PHE A 75 16.13 -0.97 12.93
C PHE A 75 15.69 -0.63 14.34
N GLY A 76 14.42 -0.24 14.49
CA GLY A 76 13.75 0.06 15.76
C GLY A 76 12.50 -0.77 15.96
N GLY A 77 11.53 -0.20 16.68
CA GLY A 77 10.18 -0.73 16.75
C GLY A 77 9.36 -0.40 15.49
N VAL A 78 8.17 -0.96 15.41
CA VAL A 78 7.21 -0.61 14.35
C VAL A 78 6.89 0.89 14.40
N ASN A 79 6.95 1.56 13.25
CA ASN A 79 6.55 2.95 13.11
C ASN A 79 5.04 3.06 13.05
N TYR A 80 4.43 3.64 14.06
CA TYR A 80 3.00 3.91 14.15
C TYR A 80 2.73 5.19 14.92
N ILE A 81 1.55 5.75 14.71
CA ILE A 81 1.02 6.88 15.45
C ILE A 81 -0.37 6.57 16.01
N GLU A 82 -0.75 7.20 17.11
CA GLU A 82 -2.13 7.25 17.60
C GLU A 82 -2.76 8.56 17.15
N ILE A 83 -3.90 8.49 16.49
CA ILE A 83 -4.63 9.67 15.99
C ILE A 83 -5.37 10.30 17.16
N PRO A 84 -5.17 11.60 17.47
CA PRO A 84 -5.78 12.23 18.64
C PRO A 84 -7.32 12.18 18.61
N ARG A 85 -7.95 11.77 19.70
CA ARG A 85 -9.42 11.76 19.85
C ARG A 85 -10.03 13.15 19.68
N GLN A 86 -9.32 14.19 20.15
CA GLN A 86 -9.72 15.58 19.99
C GLN A 86 -9.87 15.99 18.51
N LEU A 87 -9.06 15.37 17.64
CA LEU A 87 -9.11 15.60 16.20
C LEU A 87 -10.29 14.85 15.54
N THR A 88 -10.51 13.60 15.94
CA THR A 88 -11.46 12.71 15.24
C THR A 88 -12.88 12.75 15.81
N GLY A 89 -13.04 13.14 17.07
CA GLY A 89 -14.33 13.18 17.76
C GLY A 89 -14.95 11.80 18.02
N VAL A 90 -14.20 10.69 17.83
CA VAL A 90 -14.66 9.35 18.16
C VAL A 90 -14.02 8.82 19.43
N LYS A 91 -14.70 7.88 20.10
CA LYS A 91 -14.26 7.33 21.39
C LYS A 91 -13.10 6.32 21.28
N PRO A 92 -13.11 5.37 20.32
CA PRO A 92 -12.07 4.36 20.23
C PRO A 92 -10.71 4.96 19.91
N ARG A 93 -9.66 4.20 20.19
CA ARG A 93 -8.31 4.53 19.80
C ARG A 93 -8.08 4.12 18.36
N ILE A 94 -7.60 5.04 17.53
CA ILE A 94 -7.25 4.78 16.14
C ILE A 94 -5.74 4.89 15.98
N PHE A 95 -5.11 3.81 15.50
CA PHE A 95 -3.68 3.77 15.20
C PHE A 95 -3.45 3.68 13.69
N ALA A 96 -2.40 4.35 13.22
CA ALA A 96 -1.96 4.26 11.84
C ALA A 96 -0.51 3.80 11.75
N LEU A 97 -0.22 2.76 10.95
CA LEU A 97 1.15 2.41 10.58
C LEU A 97 1.73 3.48 9.64
N VAL A 98 3.00 3.83 9.79
CA VAL A 98 3.65 4.91 9.06
C VAL A 98 4.56 4.39 7.95
N GLY A 99 4.16 4.60 6.69
CA GLY A 99 4.90 4.18 5.50
C GLY A 99 6.03 5.12 5.07
N LYS A 100 6.14 6.32 5.62
CA LYS A 100 7.18 7.31 5.28
C LYS A 100 8.59 6.76 5.36
N TYR A 101 8.85 5.89 6.32
CA TYR A 101 10.19 5.38 6.63
C TYR A 101 10.54 4.08 5.88
N PHE A 102 9.85 3.78 4.81
CA PHE A 102 10.29 2.84 3.80
C PHE A 102 11.17 3.54 2.75
N PRO A 103 12.07 2.81 2.06
CA PRO A 103 12.64 3.31 0.82
C PRO A 103 11.54 3.83 -0.12
N THR A 104 11.81 4.87 -0.89
CA THR A 104 10.82 5.60 -1.72
C THR A 104 9.75 6.38 -0.95
N GLY A 105 9.73 6.34 0.39
CA GLY A 105 8.75 7.03 1.23
C GLY A 105 7.35 6.41 1.24
N ALA A 106 7.21 5.14 0.80
CA ALA A 106 5.94 4.43 0.78
C ALA A 106 6.12 2.92 0.96
N HIS A 107 5.19 2.27 1.67
CA HIS A 107 5.23 0.82 1.90
C HIS A 107 5.08 -0.02 0.62
N LYS A 108 4.66 0.57 -0.50
CA LYS A 108 4.48 -0.13 -1.79
C LYS A 108 5.76 -0.77 -2.32
N VAL A 109 6.93 -0.33 -1.85
CA VAL A 109 8.20 -1.00 -2.16
C VAL A 109 8.22 -2.45 -1.68
N GLY A 110 7.50 -2.78 -0.60
CA GLY A 110 7.33 -4.15 -0.12
C GLY A 110 6.46 -5.00 -1.05
N ALA A 111 5.33 -4.45 -1.51
CA ALA A 111 4.46 -5.13 -2.47
C ALA A 111 5.19 -5.43 -3.79
N THR A 112 6.00 -4.50 -4.31
CA THR A 112 6.78 -4.71 -5.53
C THR A 112 7.94 -5.67 -5.33
N TYR A 113 8.60 -5.64 -4.19
CA TYR A 113 9.64 -6.60 -3.84
C TYR A 113 9.10 -8.02 -3.81
N SER A 114 7.95 -8.23 -3.18
CA SER A 114 7.33 -9.56 -3.08
C SER A 114 6.92 -10.16 -4.42
N CYS A 115 6.68 -9.33 -5.44
CA CYS A 115 6.46 -9.79 -6.81
C CYS A 115 7.78 -10.10 -7.54
N LEU A 116 8.77 -9.20 -7.44
CA LEU A 116 9.99 -9.27 -8.23
C LEU A 116 11.01 -10.29 -7.68
N ALA A 117 11.23 -10.34 -6.37
CA ALA A 117 12.27 -11.17 -5.77
C ALA A 117 12.02 -12.68 -5.96
N PRO A 118 10.80 -13.23 -5.76
CA PRO A 118 10.52 -14.62 -6.07
C PRO A 118 10.67 -14.94 -7.57
N ALA A 119 10.22 -14.04 -8.44
CA ALA A 119 10.37 -14.21 -9.89
C ALA A 119 11.84 -14.25 -10.32
N LEU A 120 12.68 -13.42 -9.70
CA LEU A 120 14.13 -13.43 -9.91
C LEU A 120 14.76 -14.71 -9.36
N ALA A 121 14.41 -15.12 -8.13
CA ALA A 121 14.98 -16.29 -7.47
C ALA A 121 14.57 -17.60 -8.12
N THR A 122 13.41 -17.69 -8.75
CA THR A 122 12.96 -18.86 -9.51
C THR A 122 13.43 -18.86 -10.95
N GLY A 123 13.83 -17.70 -11.50
CA GLY A 123 14.12 -17.53 -12.92
C GLY A 123 12.87 -17.34 -13.78
N ASN A 124 11.73 -17.00 -13.20
CA ASN A 124 10.54 -16.57 -13.93
C ASN A 124 10.67 -15.13 -14.45
N PHE A 125 11.71 -14.42 -14.04
CA PHE A 125 12.16 -13.14 -14.56
C PHE A 125 13.68 -13.18 -14.80
N ASP A 126 14.11 -12.78 -15.99
CA ASP A 126 15.53 -12.72 -16.39
C ASP A 126 16.03 -11.26 -16.27
N ALA A 127 16.75 -10.96 -15.20
CA ALA A 127 17.25 -9.63 -14.89
C ALA A 127 18.16 -9.03 -15.99
N GLN A 128 18.80 -9.89 -16.81
CA GLN A 128 19.70 -9.46 -17.87
C GLN A 128 18.99 -9.16 -19.19
N ASN A 129 17.98 -9.98 -19.54
CA ASN A 129 17.37 -9.98 -20.88
C ASN A 129 15.93 -9.43 -20.89
N GLN A 130 15.31 -9.22 -19.72
CA GLN A 130 13.95 -8.71 -19.62
C GLN A 130 13.89 -7.37 -18.87
N GLN A 131 12.84 -6.60 -19.12
CA GLN A 131 12.49 -5.39 -18.39
C GLN A 131 11.27 -5.65 -17.51
N ALA A 132 11.31 -5.19 -16.27
CA ALA A 132 10.18 -5.26 -15.36
C ALA A 132 9.21 -4.10 -15.62
N VAL A 133 7.97 -4.38 -16.00
CA VAL A 133 6.93 -3.36 -16.24
C VAL A 133 6.07 -3.20 -14.99
N TRP A 134 5.95 -1.97 -14.54
CA TRP A 134 5.25 -1.61 -13.30
C TRP A 134 4.04 -0.71 -13.60
N PRO A 135 2.87 -1.30 -13.92
CA PRO A 135 1.63 -0.55 -14.13
C PRO A 135 1.07 -0.06 -12.79
N SER A 136 0.82 1.25 -12.67
CA SER A 136 0.39 1.84 -11.41
C SER A 136 -0.12 3.26 -11.58
N THR A 137 -0.78 3.76 -10.57
CA THR A 137 -1.13 5.16 -10.44
C THR A 137 -0.13 5.96 -9.59
N GLY A 138 1.02 5.37 -9.17
CA GLY A 138 2.07 6.15 -8.48
C GLY A 138 3.02 5.35 -7.59
N ASN A 139 2.67 5.09 -6.33
CA ASN A 139 3.61 4.51 -5.35
C ASN A 139 4.09 3.09 -5.72
N TYR A 140 3.26 2.31 -6.40
CA TYR A 140 3.67 0.96 -6.81
C TYR A 140 4.71 1.01 -7.94
N CYS A 141 4.54 1.82 -8.98
CA CYS A 141 5.56 1.94 -10.03
C CYS A 141 6.86 2.55 -9.49
N ARG A 142 6.78 3.48 -8.52
CA ARG A 142 7.97 4.00 -7.82
C ARG A 142 8.71 2.89 -7.06
N GLY A 143 7.98 2.10 -6.28
CA GLY A 143 8.55 0.95 -5.56
C GLY A 143 9.16 -0.07 -6.51
N GLY A 144 8.47 -0.38 -7.63
CA GLY A 144 8.94 -1.32 -8.64
C GLY A 144 10.19 -0.85 -9.38
N ALA A 145 10.23 0.40 -9.83
CA ALA A 145 11.40 0.98 -10.46
C ALA A 145 12.61 0.98 -9.52
N TYR A 146 12.39 1.34 -8.25
CA TYR A 146 13.44 1.33 -7.23
C TYR A 146 13.96 -0.08 -6.97
N ASN A 147 13.10 -1.06 -6.73
CA ASN A 147 13.52 -2.45 -6.54
C ASN A 147 14.24 -3.00 -7.77
N SER A 148 13.78 -2.65 -8.97
CA SER A 148 14.46 -3.03 -10.21
C SER A 148 15.88 -2.45 -10.26
N ALA A 149 16.06 -1.18 -9.90
CA ALA A 149 17.37 -0.55 -9.83
C ALA A 149 18.28 -1.22 -8.79
N LEU A 150 17.76 -1.52 -7.58
CA LEU A 150 18.50 -2.24 -6.54
C LEU A 150 18.91 -3.66 -6.96
N LEU A 151 18.06 -4.34 -7.72
CA LEU A 151 18.30 -5.68 -8.23
C LEU A 151 19.07 -5.69 -9.57
N GLY A 152 19.44 -4.49 -10.04
CA GLY A 152 20.27 -4.30 -11.22
C GLY A 152 19.61 -4.66 -12.54
N CYS A 153 18.28 -4.66 -12.60
CA CYS A 153 17.49 -4.88 -13.81
C CYS A 153 16.86 -3.57 -14.33
N LYS A 154 16.48 -3.56 -15.61
CA LYS A 154 15.78 -2.43 -16.23
C LYS A 154 14.29 -2.47 -15.91
N SER A 155 13.68 -1.29 -15.82
CA SER A 155 12.25 -1.17 -15.56
C SER A 155 11.54 -0.18 -16.48
N ILE A 156 10.24 -0.37 -16.64
CA ILE A 156 9.29 0.53 -17.30
C ILE A 156 8.25 0.89 -16.27
N ALA A 157 8.12 2.16 -15.93
CA ALA A 157 7.07 2.68 -15.06
C ALA A 157 5.92 3.24 -15.93
N ILE A 158 4.70 2.80 -15.67
CA ILE A 158 3.50 3.29 -16.38
C ILE A 158 2.57 3.93 -15.35
N LEU A 159 2.19 5.21 -15.56
CA LEU A 159 1.30 5.93 -14.65
C LEU A 159 0.50 7.01 -15.37
N PRO A 160 -0.69 7.43 -14.85
CA PRO A 160 -1.50 8.47 -15.46
C PRO A 160 -0.78 9.84 -15.46
N ALA A 161 -1.05 10.64 -16.50
CA ALA A 161 -0.40 11.92 -16.71
C ALA A 161 -0.73 12.99 -15.64
N GLU A 162 -1.90 12.86 -14.98
CA GLU A 162 -2.38 13.84 -13.99
C GLU A 162 -1.80 13.61 -12.57
N MET A 163 -0.87 12.68 -12.41
CA MET A 163 -0.20 12.44 -11.13
C MET A 163 0.74 13.59 -10.76
N SER A 164 1.08 13.69 -9.45
CA SER A 164 1.96 14.75 -8.94
C SER A 164 3.32 14.78 -9.67
N LYS A 165 3.83 15.99 -9.92
CA LYS A 165 5.09 16.22 -10.66
C LYS A 165 6.28 15.54 -9.99
N GLU A 166 6.31 15.55 -8.66
CA GLU A 166 7.36 14.92 -7.86
C GLU A 166 7.53 13.43 -8.18
N ARG A 167 6.43 12.74 -8.52
CA ARG A 167 6.48 11.32 -8.89
C ARG A 167 7.20 11.11 -10.21
N PHE A 168 6.88 11.91 -11.22
CA PHE A 168 7.52 11.83 -12.54
C PHE A 168 9.00 12.19 -12.48
N GLU A 169 9.35 13.27 -11.78
CA GLU A 169 10.74 13.73 -11.65
C GLU A 169 11.61 12.67 -10.98
N TRP A 170 11.13 12.09 -9.89
CA TRP A 170 11.87 11.06 -9.20
C TRP A 170 11.98 9.76 -10.03
N LEU A 171 10.91 9.33 -10.71
CA LEU A 171 10.94 8.14 -11.56
C LEU A 171 11.99 8.24 -12.67
N LYS A 172 12.17 9.40 -13.27
CA LYS A 172 13.19 9.63 -14.29
C LYS A 172 14.63 9.41 -13.78
N THR A 173 14.84 9.42 -12.48
CA THR A 173 16.17 9.18 -11.88
C THR A 173 16.48 7.70 -11.67
N VAL A 174 15.47 6.82 -11.64
CA VAL A 174 15.64 5.39 -11.28
C VAL A 174 15.06 4.41 -12.31
N ALA A 175 14.02 4.77 -13.05
CA ALA A 175 13.41 3.93 -14.07
C ALA A 175 14.18 4.00 -15.39
N GLY A 176 14.22 2.90 -16.13
CA GLY A 176 14.78 2.89 -17.49
C GLY A 176 13.88 3.62 -18.49
N GLU A 177 12.56 3.54 -18.31
CA GLU A 177 11.55 4.20 -19.14
C GLU A 177 10.37 4.62 -18.28
N VAL A 178 9.76 5.78 -18.57
CA VAL A 178 8.57 6.28 -17.88
C VAL A 178 7.52 6.64 -18.92
N ILE A 179 6.37 5.98 -18.87
CA ILE A 179 5.26 6.14 -19.81
C ILE A 179 4.08 6.78 -19.06
N ALA A 180 3.62 7.93 -19.57
CA ALA A 180 2.42 8.58 -19.09
C ALA A 180 1.21 8.13 -19.93
N THR A 181 0.14 7.65 -19.25
CA THR A 181 -1.15 7.35 -19.88
C THR A 181 -2.15 8.49 -19.65
N PRO A 182 -3.17 8.67 -20.51
CA PRO A 182 -4.18 9.70 -20.29
C PRO A 182 -4.96 9.49 -18.99
N GLY A 183 -5.35 10.60 -18.33
CA GLY A 183 -6.30 10.62 -17.22
C GLY A 183 -5.69 10.68 -15.83
N CYS A 184 -6.56 10.48 -14.85
CA CYS A 184 -6.30 10.62 -13.40
C CYS A 184 -6.12 9.27 -12.70
N GLU A 185 -6.11 9.29 -11.36
CA GLU A 185 -5.89 8.11 -10.49
C GLU A 185 -6.77 6.91 -10.85
N SER A 186 -8.04 7.12 -11.21
CA SER A 186 -8.98 6.01 -11.51
C SER A 186 -8.86 5.45 -12.94
N ASN A 187 -7.97 5.99 -13.79
CA ASN A 187 -7.80 5.57 -15.19
C ASN A 187 -6.86 4.37 -15.36
N VAL A 188 -7.23 3.24 -14.76
CA VAL A 188 -6.43 2.00 -14.80
C VAL A 188 -6.62 1.24 -16.12
N LYS A 189 -7.75 1.40 -16.81
CA LYS A 189 -7.97 0.77 -18.11
C LYS A 189 -6.90 1.20 -19.13
N GLU A 190 -6.60 2.48 -19.20
CA GLU A 190 -5.60 3.06 -20.09
C GLU A 190 -4.19 2.50 -19.77
N ILE A 191 -3.92 2.20 -18.50
CA ILE A 191 -2.69 1.52 -18.06
C ILE A 191 -2.67 0.08 -18.57
N PHE A 192 -3.78 -0.66 -18.46
CA PHE A 192 -3.90 -2.03 -18.97
C PHE A 192 -3.77 -2.09 -20.49
N ASP A 193 -4.43 -1.18 -21.21
CA ASP A 193 -4.31 -1.07 -22.66
C ASP A 193 -2.83 -0.87 -23.06
N LYS A 194 -2.11 -0.01 -22.33
CA LYS A 194 -0.67 0.20 -22.58
C LYS A 194 0.18 -1.02 -22.25
N CYS A 195 -0.19 -1.80 -21.24
CA CYS A 195 0.45 -3.08 -20.95
C CYS A 195 0.26 -4.09 -22.10
N HIS A 196 -0.96 -4.19 -22.65
CA HIS A 196 -1.23 -5.06 -23.79
C HIS A 196 -0.47 -4.64 -25.04
N GLU A 197 -0.38 -3.33 -25.33
CA GLU A 197 0.44 -2.80 -26.43
C GLU A 197 1.91 -3.21 -26.26
N LEU A 198 2.48 -3.00 -25.06
CA LEU A 198 3.88 -3.34 -24.77
C LEU A 198 4.12 -4.85 -24.88
N ASP A 199 3.18 -5.68 -24.44
CA ASP A 199 3.29 -7.14 -24.54
C ASP A 199 3.27 -7.57 -26.02
N ALA A 200 2.39 -7.00 -26.82
CA ALA A 200 2.34 -7.24 -28.27
C ALA A 200 3.62 -6.78 -29.00
N GLU A 201 4.22 -5.66 -28.58
CA GLU A 201 5.42 -5.08 -29.18
C GLU A 201 6.71 -5.81 -28.76
N ARG A 202 6.86 -6.11 -27.45
CA ARG A 202 8.10 -6.56 -26.83
C ARG A 202 8.09 -8.02 -26.36
N GLY A 203 6.90 -8.60 -26.17
CA GLY A 203 6.69 -10.02 -25.86
C GLY A 203 7.62 -10.53 -24.75
N LYS A 204 8.41 -11.55 -25.05
CA LYS A 204 9.32 -12.19 -24.09
C LYS A 204 10.41 -11.29 -23.48
N HIS A 205 10.58 -10.05 -23.97
CA HIS A 205 11.58 -9.10 -23.45
C HIS A 205 11.08 -8.27 -22.27
N ILE A 206 9.82 -8.44 -21.89
CA ILE A 206 9.24 -7.79 -20.71
C ILE A 206 8.52 -8.79 -19.83
N VAL A 207 8.36 -8.42 -18.54
CA VAL A 207 7.44 -9.08 -17.60
C VAL A 207 6.62 -8.01 -16.90
N ILE A 208 5.30 -8.13 -16.99
CA ILE A 208 4.36 -7.18 -16.39
C ILE A 208 4.05 -7.65 -14.97
N PHE A 209 4.39 -6.80 -13.99
CA PHE A 209 4.09 -7.00 -12.58
C PHE A 209 2.84 -6.20 -12.21
N ASN A 210 1.66 -6.79 -12.42
CA ASN A 210 0.39 -6.12 -12.20
C ASN A 210 -0.06 -6.25 -10.75
N GLN A 211 -0.05 -5.13 -9.98
CA GLN A 211 -0.40 -5.11 -8.56
C GLN A 211 -1.82 -5.59 -8.25
N PHE A 212 -2.73 -5.49 -9.21
CA PHE A 212 -4.15 -5.79 -9.00
C PHE A 212 -4.47 -7.29 -9.06
N GLU A 213 -3.54 -8.10 -9.59
CA GLU A 213 -3.75 -9.52 -9.81
C GLU A 213 -2.72 -10.44 -9.14
N GLN A 214 -1.54 -9.92 -8.75
CA GLN A 214 -0.47 -10.73 -8.19
C GLN A 214 -0.65 -10.95 -6.70
N PHE A 215 -0.83 -12.22 -6.31
CA PHE A 215 -1.03 -12.62 -4.92
C PHE A 215 0.19 -12.39 -4.04
N GLU A 216 1.36 -12.21 -4.60
CA GLU A 216 2.57 -11.81 -3.87
C GLU A 216 2.40 -10.45 -3.18
N ASN A 217 1.69 -9.49 -3.81
CA ASN A 217 1.31 -8.22 -3.17
C ASN A 217 0.40 -8.45 -1.96
N TYR A 218 -0.64 -9.30 -2.09
CA TYR A 218 -1.50 -9.71 -0.98
C TYR A 218 -0.66 -10.37 0.13
N LEU A 219 0.22 -11.31 -0.23
CA LEU A 219 1.03 -12.08 0.69
C LEU A 219 1.96 -11.20 1.54
N TRP A 220 2.56 -10.17 0.93
CA TRP A 220 3.42 -9.25 1.66
C TRP A 220 2.65 -8.50 2.76
N HIS A 221 1.47 -7.98 2.43
CA HIS A 221 0.64 -7.27 3.40
C HIS A 221 0.08 -8.20 4.47
N TYR A 222 -0.36 -9.40 4.08
CA TYR A 222 -0.78 -10.40 5.05
C TYR A 222 0.35 -10.70 6.04
N THR A 223 1.54 -11.03 5.54
CA THR A 223 2.66 -11.50 6.37
C THR A 223 3.35 -10.35 7.11
N VAL A 224 3.77 -9.30 6.40
CA VAL A 224 4.63 -8.26 6.98
C VAL A 224 3.82 -7.15 7.65
N THR A 225 2.77 -6.66 7.01
CA THR A 225 1.93 -5.59 7.57
C THR A 225 1.06 -6.12 8.70
N GLY A 226 0.42 -7.28 8.52
CA GLY A 226 -0.38 -7.90 9.58
C GLY A 226 0.43 -8.20 10.83
N SER A 227 1.64 -8.77 10.69
CA SER A 227 2.55 -9.02 11.82
C SER A 227 2.97 -7.74 12.53
N ALA A 228 3.21 -6.65 11.80
CA ALA A 228 3.54 -5.37 12.40
C ALA A 228 2.40 -4.83 13.29
N ILE A 229 1.15 -4.94 12.84
CA ILE A 229 -0.03 -4.54 13.63
C ILE A 229 -0.14 -5.41 14.90
N LEU A 230 0.02 -6.73 14.78
CA LEU A 230 -0.01 -7.65 15.93
C LEU A 230 1.07 -7.29 16.97
N GLU A 231 2.26 -6.91 16.52
CA GLU A 231 3.33 -6.48 17.43
C GLU A 231 2.96 -5.19 18.16
N VAL A 232 2.36 -4.20 17.48
CA VAL A 232 1.89 -2.96 18.12
C VAL A 232 0.79 -3.27 19.14
N LEU A 233 -0.20 -4.07 18.79
CA LEU A 233 -1.27 -4.47 19.71
C LEU A 233 -0.73 -5.14 20.97
N LYS A 234 0.24 -6.07 20.80
CA LYS A 234 0.93 -6.72 21.93
C LYS A 234 1.69 -5.71 22.79
N LYS A 235 2.45 -4.80 22.17
CA LYS A 235 3.21 -3.74 22.87
C LYS A 235 2.31 -2.82 23.68
N LEU A 236 1.12 -2.50 23.16
CA LEU A 236 0.13 -1.66 23.80
C LEU A 236 -0.69 -2.39 24.89
N GLY A 237 -0.56 -3.70 24.99
CA GLY A 237 -1.35 -4.51 25.92
C GLY A 237 -2.85 -4.52 25.63
N VAL A 238 -3.24 -4.37 24.34
CA VAL A 238 -4.65 -4.35 23.95
C VAL A 238 -5.25 -5.74 24.17
N LYS A 239 -6.40 -5.79 24.86
CA LYS A 239 -7.12 -7.03 25.06
C LYS A 239 -7.71 -7.55 23.73
N PRO A 240 -7.71 -8.86 23.49
CA PRO A 240 -8.23 -9.43 22.23
C PRO A 240 -9.63 -8.95 21.85
N GLU A 241 -10.56 -8.88 22.80
CA GLU A 241 -11.94 -8.45 22.62
C GLU A 241 -12.06 -6.99 22.15
N ASN A 242 -11.06 -6.15 22.46
CA ASN A 242 -11.05 -4.74 22.10
C ASN A 242 -10.41 -4.46 20.74
N VAL A 243 -9.85 -5.47 20.06
CA VAL A 243 -9.35 -5.33 18.68
C VAL A 243 -10.52 -5.41 17.72
N ARG A 244 -11.11 -4.25 17.37
CA ARG A 244 -12.43 -4.19 16.74
C ARG A 244 -12.40 -3.94 15.25
N GLY A 245 -11.41 -3.24 14.73
CA GLY A 245 -11.47 -2.85 13.33
C GLY A 245 -10.13 -2.63 12.65
N TYR A 246 -10.16 -2.83 11.34
CA TYR A 246 -9.11 -2.47 10.42
C TYR A 246 -9.74 -1.77 9.20
N ALA A 247 -9.30 -0.54 8.91
CA ALA A 247 -9.78 0.23 7.78
C ALA A 247 -8.64 0.52 6.81
N SER A 248 -8.81 0.20 5.53
CA SER A 248 -7.84 0.53 4.50
C SER A 248 -8.54 0.71 3.15
N SER A 249 -8.15 1.74 2.42
CA SER A 249 -8.71 2.00 1.10
C SER A 249 -8.21 1.02 0.05
N THR A 250 -9.04 0.76 -0.95
CA THR A 250 -8.70 -0.06 -2.10
C THR A 250 -8.07 0.77 -3.21
N GLY A 251 -6.80 0.52 -3.50
CA GLY A 251 -6.21 0.64 -4.82
C GLY A 251 -6.07 -0.78 -5.32
N SER A 252 -4.88 -1.41 -5.16
CA SER A 252 -4.72 -2.83 -5.51
C SER A 252 -5.46 -3.82 -4.61
N GLY A 253 -6.00 -3.39 -3.47
CA GLY A 253 -6.60 -4.28 -2.46
C GLY A 253 -5.57 -5.05 -1.60
N GLY A 254 -4.27 -4.91 -1.89
CA GLY A 254 -3.23 -5.64 -1.17
C GLY A 254 -3.22 -5.36 0.34
N THR A 255 -3.37 -4.10 0.76
CA THR A 255 -3.38 -3.72 2.18
C THR A 255 -4.52 -4.34 2.99
N LEU A 256 -5.64 -4.71 2.36
CA LEU A 256 -6.74 -5.41 3.03
C LEU A 256 -6.33 -6.80 3.54
N ALA A 257 -5.30 -7.40 2.95
CA ALA A 257 -4.76 -8.68 3.42
C ALA A 257 -4.20 -8.62 4.85
N ALA A 258 -3.76 -7.45 5.32
CA ALA A 258 -3.41 -7.29 6.74
C ALA A 258 -4.64 -7.45 7.64
N GLY A 259 -5.81 -6.99 7.19
CA GLY A 259 -7.09 -7.26 7.86
C GLY A 259 -7.44 -8.75 7.88
N ASP A 260 -7.19 -9.47 6.78
CA ASP A 260 -7.38 -10.92 6.74
C ASP A 260 -6.50 -11.63 7.78
N HIS A 261 -5.22 -11.24 7.90
CA HIS A 261 -4.33 -11.74 8.93
C HIS A 261 -4.86 -11.45 10.35
N LEU A 262 -5.33 -10.23 10.58
CA LEU A 262 -5.91 -9.86 11.87
C LEU A 262 -7.17 -10.67 12.20
N LYS A 263 -8.02 -10.97 11.20
CA LYS A 263 -9.21 -11.81 11.40
C LYS A 263 -8.88 -13.27 11.71
N ASP A 264 -7.77 -13.80 11.21
CA ASP A 264 -7.33 -15.15 11.57
C ASP A 264 -6.94 -15.23 13.06
N VAL A 265 -6.51 -14.10 13.66
CA VAL A 265 -6.19 -14.00 15.10
C VAL A 265 -7.41 -13.52 15.93
N TYR A 266 -8.15 -12.56 15.40
CA TYR A 266 -9.32 -11.92 16.03
C TYR A 266 -10.55 -12.07 15.12
N PRO A 267 -11.28 -13.21 15.17
CA PRO A 267 -12.37 -13.50 14.22
C PRO A 267 -13.53 -12.49 14.25
N HIS A 268 -13.70 -11.75 15.35
CA HIS A 268 -14.73 -10.72 15.51
C HIS A 268 -14.35 -9.36 14.90
N LEU A 269 -13.07 -9.16 14.56
CA LEU A 269 -12.60 -7.93 13.92
C LEU A 269 -13.35 -7.64 12.63
N LYS A 270 -13.69 -6.39 12.40
CA LYS A 270 -14.32 -5.92 11.18
C LYS A 270 -13.30 -5.29 10.24
N ILE A 271 -13.44 -5.53 8.92
CA ILE A 271 -12.61 -4.93 7.88
C ILE A 271 -13.43 -3.94 7.07
N ALA A 272 -13.00 -2.68 7.00
CA ALA A 272 -13.57 -1.67 6.12
C ALA A 272 -12.67 -1.44 4.90
N ALA A 273 -13.25 -1.55 3.71
CA ALA A 273 -12.64 -1.16 2.44
C ALA A 273 -13.03 0.29 2.11
N GLY A 274 -12.06 1.19 2.04
CA GLY A 274 -12.28 2.58 1.66
C GLY A 274 -12.20 2.78 0.14
N GLU A 275 -13.00 3.70 -0.40
CA GLU A 275 -12.91 4.15 -1.79
C GLU A 275 -13.26 5.64 -1.89
N ALA A 276 -13.03 6.27 -3.04
CA ALA A 276 -13.46 7.64 -3.27
C ALA A 276 -14.97 7.69 -3.60
N LYS A 277 -15.72 8.59 -2.98
CA LYS A 277 -17.15 8.84 -3.27
C LYS A 277 -17.39 9.23 -4.73
N GLN A 278 -16.43 9.87 -5.35
CA GLN A 278 -16.46 10.27 -6.76
C GLN A 278 -16.25 9.07 -7.71
N CYS A 279 -15.72 7.94 -7.20
CA CYS A 279 -15.57 6.68 -7.93
C CYS A 279 -16.08 5.50 -7.10
N PRO A 280 -17.43 5.41 -6.87
CA PRO A 280 -18.01 4.47 -5.90
C PRO A 280 -18.22 3.07 -6.50
N THR A 281 -17.14 2.44 -6.94
CA THR A 281 -17.18 1.15 -7.62
C THR A 281 -17.70 0.04 -6.72
N LEU A 282 -17.20 -0.03 -5.49
CA LEU A 282 -17.60 -1.07 -4.52
C LEU A 282 -19.00 -0.78 -3.96
N LEU A 283 -19.28 0.47 -3.61
CA LEU A 283 -20.51 0.86 -2.97
C LEU A 283 -21.72 0.80 -3.92
N ARG A 284 -21.56 1.33 -5.14
CA ARG A 284 -22.71 1.60 -6.05
C ARG A 284 -22.51 1.09 -7.48
N ASN A 285 -21.50 0.27 -7.77
CA ASN A 285 -21.09 -0.12 -9.12
C ASN A 285 -20.84 1.10 -10.04
N GLY A 286 -20.40 2.23 -9.43
CA GLY A 286 -20.20 3.49 -10.10
C GLY A 286 -18.76 3.66 -10.58
N PHE A 287 -18.52 4.77 -11.29
CA PHE A 287 -17.18 5.16 -11.74
C PHE A 287 -17.07 6.68 -11.82
N GLY A 288 -15.86 7.19 -11.79
CA GLY A 288 -15.58 8.63 -11.94
C GLY A 288 -14.11 8.95 -11.70
N GLY A 289 -13.73 10.20 -11.90
CA GLY A 289 -12.42 10.73 -11.53
C GLY A 289 -12.42 11.21 -10.08
N HIS A 290 -11.28 11.12 -9.40
CA HIS A 290 -11.10 11.65 -8.04
C HIS A 290 -9.66 12.09 -7.81
N ARG A 291 -9.44 12.80 -6.69
CA ARG A 291 -8.13 13.39 -6.31
C ARG A 291 -7.42 12.66 -5.17
N ILE A 292 -7.94 11.55 -4.68
CA ILE A 292 -7.28 10.77 -3.61
C ILE A 292 -6.21 9.88 -4.24
N GLU A 293 -5.00 10.41 -4.39
CA GLU A 293 -3.90 9.68 -5.01
C GLU A 293 -3.52 8.43 -4.23
N GLY A 294 -3.42 7.30 -4.92
CA GLY A 294 -3.03 5.99 -4.37
C GLY A 294 -4.17 5.03 -4.08
N ILE A 295 -5.42 5.43 -4.32
CA ILE A 295 -6.60 4.58 -4.11
C ILE A 295 -7.61 4.72 -5.25
N GLY A 296 -8.62 3.84 -5.25
CA GLY A 296 -9.83 3.98 -6.02
C GLY A 296 -9.62 3.69 -7.51
N ASP A 297 -10.27 2.64 -7.97
CA ASP A 297 -10.20 2.18 -9.34
C ASP A 297 -11.63 1.93 -9.84
N LYS A 298 -11.81 1.99 -11.16
CA LYS A 298 -13.08 1.65 -11.81
C LYS A 298 -13.29 0.13 -11.90
N HIS A 299 -12.61 -0.66 -11.09
CA HIS A 299 -12.72 -2.12 -11.02
C HIS A 299 -12.43 -2.65 -9.62
N VAL A 300 -12.86 -3.88 -9.35
CA VAL A 300 -12.53 -4.61 -8.12
C VAL A 300 -11.24 -5.41 -8.36
N PRO A 301 -10.16 -5.21 -7.58
CA PRO A 301 -8.92 -5.94 -7.76
C PRO A 301 -9.09 -7.45 -7.63
N TRP A 302 -8.36 -8.21 -8.46
CA TRP A 302 -8.39 -9.68 -8.42
C TRP A 302 -8.01 -10.24 -7.06
N ILE A 303 -7.00 -9.63 -6.44
CA ILE A 303 -6.47 -10.03 -5.13
C ILE A 303 -7.28 -9.53 -3.93
N HIS A 304 -8.37 -8.80 -4.13
CA HIS A 304 -9.24 -8.37 -3.03
C HIS A 304 -10.10 -9.54 -2.54
N ASN A 305 -9.91 -9.97 -1.31
CA ASN A 305 -10.75 -10.97 -0.64
C ASN A 305 -12.07 -10.33 -0.17
N VAL A 306 -12.97 -10.09 -1.12
CA VAL A 306 -14.28 -9.44 -0.85
C VAL A 306 -15.11 -10.23 0.16
N LYS A 307 -14.95 -11.55 0.17
CA LYS A 307 -15.69 -12.45 1.08
C LYS A 307 -15.41 -12.15 2.55
N ASN A 308 -14.21 -11.62 2.84
CA ASN A 308 -13.77 -11.30 4.20
C ASN A 308 -13.96 -9.81 4.58
N THR A 309 -14.32 -8.95 3.62
CA THR A 309 -14.61 -7.53 3.85
C THR A 309 -15.98 -7.36 4.48
N ASP A 310 -16.10 -6.56 5.55
CA ASP A 310 -17.35 -6.38 6.29
C ASP A 310 -18.08 -5.10 5.91
N MET A 311 -17.34 -4.05 5.51
CA MET A 311 -17.88 -2.73 5.26
C MET A 311 -17.19 -2.05 4.08
N ILE A 312 -17.90 -1.21 3.36
CA ILE A 312 -17.38 -0.26 2.39
C ILE A 312 -17.60 1.14 2.93
N CYS A 313 -16.57 1.99 2.85
CA CYS A 313 -16.64 3.41 3.20
C CYS A 313 -16.24 4.26 1.99
N ALA A 314 -17.18 4.97 1.38
CA ALA A 314 -16.86 5.95 0.34
C ALA A 314 -16.59 7.32 0.98
N ILE A 315 -15.42 7.89 0.65
CA ILE A 315 -14.87 9.11 1.23
C ILE A 315 -14.88 10.21 0.17
N ASP A 316 -15.37 11.40 0.55
CA ASP A 316 -15.34 12.58 -0.32
C ASP A 316 -13.88 13.03 -0.53
N ASP A 317 -13.47 13.19 -1.78
CA ASP A 317 -12.11 13.62 -2.09
C ASP A 317 -11.86 15.08 -1.67
N GLN A 318 -12.90 15.93 -1.63
CA GLN A 318 -12.77 17.30 -1.13
C GLN A 318 -12.44 17.31 0.37
N ASP A 319 -13.08 16.44 1.16
CA ASP A 319 -12.74 16.30 2.59
C ASP A 319 -11.26 15.93 2.77
N CYS A 320 -10.74 15.02 1.92
CA CYS A 320 -9.32 14.66 1.97
C CYS A 320 -8.40 15.84 1.63
N MET A 321 -8.76 16.65 0.61
CA MET A 321 -7.97 17.84 0.23
C MET A 321 -8.02 18.92 1.32
N ASP A 322 -9.18 19.19 1.88
CA ASP A 322 -9.38 20.18 2.94
C ASP A 322 -8.62 19.79 4.21
N ILE A 323 -8.67 18.53 4.61
CA ILE A 323 -7.91 18.00 5.75
C ILE A 323 -6.40 18.01 5.46
N TYR A 324 -5.99 17.75 4.23
CA TYR A 324 -4.58 17.85 3.83
C TYR A 324 -4.06 19.29 4.02
N ARG A 325 -4.85 20.32 3.67
CA ARG A 325 -4.56 21.73 3.97
C ARG A 325 -4.51 22.00 5.48
N LEU A 326 -5.50 21.50 6.23
CA LEU A 326 -5.55 21.63 7.70
C LEU A 326 -4.28 21.13 8.39
N PHE A 327 -3.70 20.00 7.91
CA PHE A 327 -2.52 19.39 8.53
C PHE A 327 -1.20 20.04 8.10
N ASN A 328 -1.14 20.73 6.97
CA ASN A 328 0.12 21.17 6.38
C ASN A 328 0.24 22.69 6.23
N GLU A 329 -0.84 23.46 6.25
CA GLU A 329 -0.79 24.92 6.11
C GLU A 329 -0.70 25.62 7.47
N LYS A 330 -0.02 26.78 7.50
CA LYS A 330 0.25 27.53 8.74
C LYS A 330 -1.00 27.84 9.56
N ALA A 331 -2.08 28.25 8.90
CA ALA A 331 -3.34 28.58 9.59
C ALA A 331 -4.00 27.33 10.20
N GLY A 332 -3.93 26.20 9.51
CA GLY A 332 -4.41 24.90 10.00
C GLY A 332 -3.61 24.44 11.22
N ILE A 333 -2.27 24.46 11.12
CA ILE A 333 -1.35 24.11 12.22
C ILE A 333 -1.61 24.99 13.44
N LYS A 334 -1.76 26.31 13.25
CA LYS A 334 -2.05 27.23 14.33
C LYS A 334 -3.39 26.90 15.00
N TYR A 335 -4.44 26.68 14.22
CA TYR A 335 -5.76 26.29 14.73
C TYR A 335 -5.71 24.98 15.51
N LEU A 336 -5.03 23.95 15.00
CA LEU A 336 -4.88 22.67 15.67
C LEU A 336 -4.13 22.79 17.02
N LYS A 337 -3.14 23.67 17.09
CA LYS A 337 -2.37 23.92 18.31
C LYS A 337 -3.16 24.76 19.33
N GLU A 338 -3.68 25.91 18.92
CA GLU A 338 -4.23 26.92 19.83
C GLU A 338 -5.70 26.66 20.19
N THR A 339 -6.50 26.09 19.27
CA THR A 339 -7.93 25.86 19.45
C THR A 339 -8.25 24.40 19.81
N VAL A 340 -7.68 23.44 19.07
CA VAL A 340 -7.92 22.01 19.33
C VAL A 340 -7.06 21.51 20.49
N GLY A 341 -5.92 22.17 20.77
CA GLY A 341 -5.04 21.85 21.88
C GLY A 341 -4.10 20.67 21.61
N LEU A 342 -3.74 20.42 20.33
CA LEU A 342 -2.78 19.38 20.01
C LEU A 342 -1.36 19.82 20.37
N SER A 343 -0.56 18.87 20.88
CA SER A 343 0.86 19.06 21.11
C SER A 343 1.66 19.19 19.81
N ASP A 344 2.85 19.80 19.88
CA ASP A 344 3.74 19.91 18.71
C ASP A 344 4.05 18.54 18.10
N LYS A 345 4.26 17.50 18.93
CA LYS A 345 4.48 16.13 18.46
C LYS A 345 3.27 15.57 17.70
N GLN A 346 2.06 15.78 18.19
CA GLN A 346 0.85 15.35 17.50
C GLN A 346 0.68 16.06 16.15
N ILE A 347 1.01 17.36 16.08
CA ILE A 347 0.97 18.12 14.82
C ILE A 347 2.01 17.60 13.82
N GLU A 348 3.23 17.31 14.27
CA GLU A 348 4.26 16.67 13.44
C GLU A 348 3.79 15.30 12.92
N ASP A 349 3.12 14.52 13.75
CA ASP A 349 2.58 13.21 13.37
C ASP A 349 1.49 13.31 12.29
N LEU A 350 0.69 14.39 12.27
CA LEU A 350 -0.30 14.61 11.22
C LEU A 350 0.33 14.83 9.83
N GLN A 351 1.58 15.30 9.76
CA GLN A 351 2.31 15.42 8.50
C GLN A 351 2.79 14.07 7.95
N LEU A 352 2.66 13.00 8.72
CA LEU A 352 2.92 11.62 8.27
C LEU A 352 1.77 11.06 7.42
N PHE A 353 0.65 11.78 7.32
CA PHE A 353 -0.46 11.42 6.44
C PHE A 353 -0.24 11.97 5.03
N GLY A 354 -0.15 11.07 4.03
CA GLY A 354 -0.44 11.41 2.66
C GLY A 354 -1.96 11.44 2.41
N ILE A 355 -2.37 11.78 1.20
CA ILE A 355 -3.79 11.97 0.87
C ILE A 355 -4.60 10.68 1.09
N SER A 356 -4.10 9.52 0.66
CA SER A 356 -4.76 8.24 0.90
C SER A 356 -4.81 7.86 2.38
N GLY A 357 -3.81 8.25 3.18
CA GLY A 357 -3.80 8.06 4.63
C GLY A 357 -4.93 8.84 5.31
N ILE A 358 -5.23 10.05 4.85
CA ILE A 358 -6.38 10.85 5.31
C ILE A 358 -7.69 10.11 4.97
N GLY A 359 -7.85 9.60 3.75
CA GLY A 359 -9.01 8.79 3.38
C GLY A 359 -9.17 7.54 4.26
N ASN A 360 -8.06 6.90 4.61
CA ASN A 360 -8.04 5.77 5.53
C ASN A 360 -8.48 6.16 6.95
N MET A 361 -8.03 7.31 7.46
CA MET A 361 -8.47 7.86 8.74
C MET A 361 -9.98 8.15 8.73
N LEU A 362 -10.51 8.75 7.67
CA LEU A 362 -11.94 9.02 7.53
C LEU A 362 -12.76 7.72 7.47
N SER A 363 -12.26 6.69 6.80
CA SER A 363 -12.88 5.36 6.80
C SER A 363 -12.92 4.74 8.20
N ALA A 364 -11.84 4.88 8.98
CA ALA A 364 -11.78 4.44 10.38
C ALA A 364 -12.77 5.21 11.27
N ILE A 365 -12.91 6.53 11.07
CA ILE A 365 -13.91 7.35 11.78
C ILE A 365 -15.34 6.90 11.46
N LYS A 366 -15.68 6.67 10.16
CA LYS A 366 -16.99 6.16 9.75
C LYS A 366 -17.28 4.80 10.38
N MET A 367 -16.30 3.90 10.37
CA MET A 367 -16.39 2.57 10.96
C MET A 367 -16.63 2.65 12.46
N ALA A 368 -15.88 3.48 13.18
CA ALA A 368 -16.03 3.70 14.62
C ALA A 368 -17.44 4.17 15.00
N LYS A 369 -17.98 5.14 14.24
CA LYS A 369 -19.32 5.67 14.44
C LYS A 369 -20.40 4.66 14.08
N TYR A 370 -20.23 3.93 12.97
CA TYR A 370 -21.23 2.94 12.51
C TYR A 370 -21.39 1.78 13.49
N TYR A 371 -20.30 1.23 14.01
CA TYR A 371 -20.31 0.13 14.96
C TYR A 371 -20.41 0.61 16.42
N GLU A 372 -20.66 1.89 16.66
CA GLU A 372 -20.81 2.49 17.99
C GLU A 372 -19.69 2.10 18.97
N MET A 373 -18.43 2.11 18.44
CA MET A 373 -17.27 1.68 19.20
C MET A 373 -17.00 2.62 20.38
N ASP A 374 -16.55 2.07 21.51
CA ASP A 374 -16.29 2.78 22.73
C ASP A 374 -14.79 3.08 23.00
N GLU A 375 -14.48 3.60 24.21
CA GLU A 375 -13.13 4.08 24.54
C GLU A 375 -12.07 2.98 24.73
N ASP A 376 -12.48 1.74 24.95
CA ASP A 376 -11.61 0.58 25.08
C ASP A 376 -11.29 -0.06 23.71
N ASP A 377 -12.14 0.20 22.70
CA ASP A 377 -12.00 -0.35 21.36
C ASP A 377 -10.80 0.24 20.62
N VAL A 378 -10.17 -0.59 19.80
CA VAL A 378 -8.99 -0.24 19.01
C VAL A 378 -9.23 -0.56 17.54
N LEU A 379 -8.89 0.43 16.70
CA LEU A 379 -8.86 0.29 15.23
C LEU A 379 -7.45 0.57 14.71
N PHE A 380 -7.12 -0.11 13.63
CA PHE A 380 -5.91 0.17 12.86
C PHE A 380 -6.22 0.65 11.45
N THR A 381 -5.32 1.50 10.95
CA THR A 381 -5.27 1.93 9.56
C THR A 381 -3.83 2.11 9.10
N ILE A 382 -3.62 2.61 7.87
CA ILE A 382 -2.29 2.75 7.26
C ILE A 382 -2.11 4.14 6.66
N CYS A 383 -0.99 4.79 6.96
CA CYS A 383 -0.43 5.87 6.16
C CYS A 383 0.51 5.25 5.12
N THR A 384 0.06 5.18 3.86
CA THR A 384 0.83 4.59 2.77
C THR A 384 2.14 5.32 2.54
N ASP A 385 2.06 6.66 2.51
CA ASP A 385 3.13 7.64 2.34
C ASP A 385 2.88 8.85 3.25
N SER A 386 3.52 9.98 3.00
CA SER A 386 3.37 11.18 3.82
C SER A 386 3.21 12.45 2.97
N SER A 387 2.90 13.57 3.62
CA SER A 387 2.68 14.88 3.00
C SER A 387 3.83 15.36 2.11
N ILE A 388 5.06 14.89 2.35
CA ILE A 388 6.24 15.26 1.55
C ILE A 388 6.08 14.92 0.05
N MET A 389 5.20 13.98 -0.27
CA MET A 389 4.96 13.51 -1.64
C MET A 389 3.99 14.39 -2.44
N TYR A 390 3.39 15.42 -1.82
CA TYR A 390 2.26 16.17 -2.35
C TYR A 390 2.41 17.70 -2.20
N LYS A 391 3.64 18.20 -2.11
CA LYS A 391 3.89 19.63 -1.90
C LYS A 391 3.30 20.51 -2.99
N THR A 392 3.35 20.07 -4.26
CA THR A 392 2.74 20.80 -5.38
C THR A 392 1.23 20.88 -5.27
N ARG A 393 0.56 19.89 -4.64
CA ARG A 393 -0.89 19.92 -4.43
C ARG A 393 -1.34 21.07 -3.51
N LEU A 394 -0.55 21.47 -2.51
CA LEU A 394 -0.87 22.62 -1.68
C LEU A 394 -0.88 23.92 -2.51
N ALA A 395 0.11 24.10 -3.38
CA ALA A 395 0.16 25.26 -4.26
C ALA A 395 -1.01 25.30 -5.25
N GLU A 396 -1.38 24.16 -5.82
CA GLU A 396 -2.53 24.02 -6.71
C GLU A 396 -3.85 24.35 -5.97
N LEU A 397 -4.00 23.90 -4.72
CA LEU A 397 -5.18 24.19 -3.91
C LEU A 397 -5.25 25.69 -3.53
N ASP A 398 -4.12 26.31 -3.22
CA ASP A 398 -4.05 27.75 -2.97
C ASP A 398 -4.46 28.57 -4.21
N GLU A 399 -4.04 28.14 -5.41
CA GLU A 399 -4.42 28.80 -6.67
C GLU A 399 -5.91 28.64 -6.95
N GLN A 400 -6.48 27.46 -6.72
CA GLN A 400 -7.88 27.13 -7.03
C GLN A 400 -8.88 27.69 -6.02
N GLN A 401 -8.53 27.69 -4.74
CA GLN A 401 -9.46 27.96 -3.62
C GLN A 401 -9.07 29.20 -2.80
N GLY A 402 -7.93 29.80 -3.07
CA GLY A 402 -7.36 30.88 -2.27
C GLY A 402 -6.63 30.36 -1.02
N LYS A 403 -6.08 31.31 -0.25
CA LYS A 403 -5.30 31.00 0.97
C LYS A 403 -6.17 30.43 2.07
N PHE A 404 -5.71 29.37 2.68
CA PHE A 404 -6.37 28.72 3.79
C PHE A 404 -6.30 29.58 5.06
N SER A 405 -7.45 29.81 5.70
CA SER A 405 -7.60 30.64 6.89
C SER A 405 -7.92 29.82 8.14
N GLU A 406 -7.81 30.41 9.33
CA GLU A 406 -8.21 29.75 10.59
C GLU A 406 -9.74 29.49 10.62
N MET A 407 -10.56 30.31 9.93
CA MET A 407 -11.99 30.04 9.80
C MET A 407 -12.25 28.80 8.96
N GLU A 408 -11.51 28.60 7.87
CA GLU A 408 -11.59 27.38 7.06
C GLU A 408 -11.08 26.18 7.83
N ALA A 409 -10.01 26.33 8.61
CA ALA A 409 -9.51 25.27 9.48
C ALA A 409 -10.58 24.81 10.48
N ALA A 410 -11.30 25.77 11.13
CA ALA A 410 -12.41 25.45 12.03
C ALA A 410 -13.59 24.76 11.31
N ARG A 411 -13.93 25.22 10.09
CA ARG A 411 -14.98 24.61 9.25
C ARG A 411 -14.61 23.17 8.88
N VAL A 412 -13.37 22.95 8.44
CA VAL A 412 -12.88 21.63 8.02
C VAL A 412 -12.85 20.66 9.21
N HIS A 413 -12.27 21.09 10.35
CA HIS A 413 -12.22 20.26 11.55
C HIS A 413 -13.62 19.88 12.03
N SER A 414 -14.53 20.86 12.12
CA SER A 414 -15.90 20.61 12.54
C SER A 414 -16.65 19.71 11.55
N GLY A 415 -16.64 20.03 10.24
CA GLY A 415 -17.43 19.33 9.22
C GLY A 415 -16.85 17.98 8.81
N ALA A 416 -15.60 17.97 8.33
CA ALA A 416 -14.99 16.79 7.73
C ALA A 416 -14.46 15.77 8.76
N LEU A 417 -14.18 16.17 10.01
CA LEU A 417 -13.67 15.29 11.05
C LEU A 417 -14.70 15.04 12.15
N LEU A 418 -15.03 16.05 12.98
CA LEU A 418 -15.92 15.86 14.14
C LEU A 418 -17.32 15.38 13.73
N HIS A 419 -17.87 15.97 12.68
CA HIS A 419 -19.21 15.65 12.16
C HIS A 419 -19.16 14.73 10.93
N GLN A 420 -18.04 14.04 10.69
CA GLN A 420 -17.97 13.03 9.62
C GLN A 420 -19.15 12.05 9.76
N SER A 421 -20.00 12.01 8.73
CA SER A 421 -21.22 11.22 8.76
C SER A 421 -20.96 9.76 8.38
N ILE A 422 -21.89 8.86 8.76
CA ILE A 422 -21.89 7.46 8.30
C ILE A 422 -22.58 7.30 6.94
N GLN A 423 -22.99 8.39 6.29
CA GLN A 423 -23.45 8.33 4.91
C GLN A 423 -22.34 7.77 4.01
N ASP A 424 -22.75 7.08 2.94
CA ASP A 424 -21.84 6.40 2.02
C ASP A 424 -20.96 5.35 2.71
N ALA A 425 -21.42 4.79 3.83
CA ALA A 425 -20.91 3.58 4.46
C ALA A 425 -21.96 2.46 4.36
N LEU A 426 -21.52 1.24 4.01
CA LEU A 426 -22.38 0.09 3.80
C LEU A 426 -21.79 -1.15 4.49
N GLU A 427 -22.46 -1.68 5.49
CA GLU A 427 -22.15 -3.02 6.01
C GLU A 427 -22.59 -4.08 5.00
N LEU A 428 -21.67 -4.99 4.68
CA LEU A 428 -21.88 -5.97 3.61
C LEU A 428 -22.57 -7.24 4.14
N THR A 429 -23.78 -7.47 3.65
CA THR A 429 -24.43 -8.78 3.74
C THR A 429 -23.74 -9.78 2.81
N TYR A 430 -24.15 -11.06 2.88
CA TYR A 430 -23.70 -12.08 1.94
C TYR A 430 -23.92 -11.66 0.47
N TYR A 431 -25.09 -11.14 0.16
CA TYR A 431 -25.47 -10.75 -1.21
C TYR A 431 -24.69 -9.51 -1.68
N GLU A 432 -24.43 -8.56 -0.79
CA GLU A 432 -23.61 -7.39 -1.12
C GLU A 432 -22.14 -7.78 -1.39
N ARG A 433 -21.57 -8.66 -0.58
CA ARG A 433 -20.23 -9.21 -0.87
C ARG A 433 -20.20 -9.93 -2.19
N LEU A 434 -21.21 -10.76 -2.50
CA LEU A 434 -21.29 -11.49 -3.77
C LEU A 434 -21.45 -10.53 -4.95
N ARG A 435 -22.25 -9.46 -4.81
CA ARG A 435 -22.38 -8.39 -5.82
C ARG A 435 -21.01 -7.77 -6.14
N VAL A 436 -20.28 -7.34 -5.12
CA VAL A 436 -18.95 -6.74 -5.31
C VAL A 436 -17.97 -7.76 -5.90
N HIS A 437 -17.99 -9.01 -5.44
CA HIS A 437 -17.15 -10.07 -5.99
C HIS A 437 -17.42 -10.29 -7.49
N ASN A 438 -18.69 -10.32 -7.89
CA ASN A 438 -19.09 -10.55 -9.28
C ASN A 438 -18.65 -9.42 -10.22
N LEU A 439 -18.42 -8.19 -9.73
CA LEU A 439 -17.87 -7.12 -10.56
C LEU A 439 -16.47 -7.45 -11.12
N LYS A 440 -15.73 -8.37 -10.48
CA LYS A 440 -14.45 -8.85 -11.00
C LYS A 440 -14.57 -9.48 -12.39
N TYR A 441 -15.72 -10.08 -12.72
CA TYR A 441 -15.94 -10.75 -13.99
C TYR A 441 -15.62 -9.84 -15.18
N TYR A 442 -16.16 -8.63 -15.19
CA TYR A 442 -16.06 -7.72 -16.33
C TYR A 442 -14.64 -7.27 -16.64
N THR A 443 -13.81 -7.07 -15.62
CA THR A 443 -12.42 -6.70 -15.81
C THR A 443 -11.53 -7.92 -16.04
N TRP A 444 -11.65 -8.91 -15.17
CA TRP A 444 -10.63 -9.97 -15.11
C TRP A 444 -10.91 -11.12 -16.05
N VAL A 445 -12.19 -11.52 -16.22
CA VAL A 445 -12.52 -12.62 -17.14
C VAL A 445 -12.64 -12.09 -18.57
N GLU A 446 -13.39 -11.01 -18.78
CA GLU A 446 -13.64 -10.52 -20.15
C GLU A 446 -12.46 -9.75 -20.77
N GLN A 447 -11.60 -9.09 -19.95
CA GLN A 447 -10.57 -8.20 -20.49
C GLN A 447 -9.13 -8.64 -20.15
N GLN A 448 -8.91 -9.34 -19.01
CA GLN A 448 -7.57 -9.64 -18.49
C GLN A 448 -7.23 -11.14 -18.53
N GLY A 449 -8.02 -11.96 -19.21
CA GLY A 449 -7.71 -13.36 -19.49
C GLY A 449 -7.78 -14.31 -18.29
N LYS A 450 -8.36 -13.90 -17.16
CA LYS A 450 -8.65 -14.82 -16.04
C LYS A 450 -9.82 -15.73 -16.41
N THR A 451 -9.92 -16.89 -15.77
CA THR A 451 -11.00 -17.83 -16.04
C THR A 451 -12.18 -17.65 -15.09
N TYR A 452 -13.37 -17.96 -15.57
CA TYR A 452 -14.58 -17.99 -14.74
C TYR A 452 -14.48 -19.02 -13.62
N GLU A 453 -13.86 -20.15 -13.87
CA GLU A 453 -13.62 -21.21 -12.88
C GLU A 453 -12.77 -20.70 -11.72
N GLU A 454 -11.73 -19.92 -12.00
CA GLU A 454 -10.89 -19.36 -10.95
C GLU A 454 -11.62 -18.27 -10.16
N LEU A 455 -12.42 -17.42 -10.83
CA LEU A 455 -13.29 -16.46 -10.16
C LEU A 455 -14.25 -17.14 -9.18
N ASN A 456 -14.89 -18.25 -9.62
CA ASN A 456 -15.76 -19.05 -8.77
C ASN A 456 -15.01 -19.68 -7.60
N ARG A 457 -13.79 -20.15 -7.80
CA ARG A 457 -12.98 -20.70 -6.71
C ARG A 457 -12.68 -19.66 -5.65
N GLN A 458 -12.44 -18.41 -5.98
CA GLN A 458 -12.26 -17.34 -4.99
C GLN A 458 -13.45 -17.23 -4.02
N TRP A 459 -14.66 -17.59 -4.49
CA TRP A 459 -15.88 -17.48 -3.69
C TRP A 459 -16.28 -18.81 -3.02
N TYR A 460 -16.28 -19.89 -3.74
CA TYR A 460 -16.84 -21.17 -3.28
C TYR A 460 -15.80 -22.11 -2.68
N ASP A 461 -14.52 -22.04 -3.08
CA ASP A 461 -13.45 -22.84 -2.52
C ASP A 461 -13.03 -22.26 -1.15
N ARG A 462 -13.23 -23.04 -0.09
CA ARG A 462 -12.92 -22.61 1.30
C ARG A 462 -11.41 -22.46 1.55
N ASP A 463 -10.60 -23.15 0.79
CA ASP A 463 -9.15 -23.19 0.99
C ASP A 463 -8.42 -22.24 0.05
N TYR A 464 -9.12 -21.60 -0.91
CA TYR A 464 -8.50 -20.72 -1.89
C TYR A 464 -7.62 -19.64 -1.22
N TRP A 465 -8.22 -18.80 -0.38
CA TRP A 465 -7.49 -17.72 0.30
C TRP A 465 -6.52 -18.22 1.37
N LYS A 466 -6.85 -19.32 2.05
CA LYS A 466 -6.00 -19.95 3.06
C LYS A 466 -4.75 -20.60 2.48
N SER A 467 -4.73 -20.90 1.19
CA SER A 467 -3.57 -21.48 0.51
C SER A 467 -2.45 -20.47 0.23
N ILE A 468 -2.73 -19.15 0.33
CA ILE A 468 -1.78 -18.09 0.00
C ILE A 468 -0.76 -17.84 1.13
N PRO A 469 -1.15 -17.63 2.40
CA PRO A 469 -0.21 -17.32 3.47
C PRO A 469 0.96 -18.31 3.64
N PRO A 470 0.77 -19.64 3.52
CA PRO A 470 1.88 -20.59 3.62
C PRO A 470 2.95 -20.47 2.53
N MET A 471 2.66 -19.72 1.45
CA MET A 471 3.62 -19.48 0.38
C MET A 471 4.79 -18.59 0.82
N ALA A 472 4.62 -17.76 1.87
CA ALA A 472 5.71 -16.94 2.41
C ALA A 472 6.92 -17.78 2.85
N ALA A 473 6.69 -18.88 3.57
CA ALA A 473 7.77 -19.77 3.99
C ALA A 473 8.47 -20.43 2.78
N LYS A 474 7.70 -20.84 1.76
CA LYS A 474 8.27 -21.43 0.54
C LYS A 474 9.10 -20.41 -0.27
N ILE A 475 8.66 -19.16 -0.31
CA ILE A 475 9.43 -18.07 -0.94
C ILE A 475 10.72 -17.83 -0.15
N ASP A 476 10.66 -17.82 1.18
CA ASP A 476 11.86 -17.66 2.02
C ASP A 476 12.88 -18.77 1.78
N GLU A 477 12.46 -20.05 1.70
CA GLU A 477 13.32 -21.18 1.34
C GLU A 477 13.99 -21.00 -0.03
N LEU A 478 13.25 -20.52 -1.04
CA LEU A 478 13.78 -20.24 -2.38
C LEU A 478 14.79 -19.09 -2.37
N ILE A 479 14.52 -18.03 -1.62
CA ILE A 479 15.41 -16.88 -1.45
C ILE A 479 16.68 -17.29 -0.73
N GLU A 480 16.59 -18.08 0.35
CA GLU A 480 17.74 -18.59 1.08
C GLU A 480 18.63 -19.48 0.21
N ALA A 481 18.03 -20.38 -0.58
CA ALA A 481 18.75 -21.21 -1.54
C ALA A 481 19.44 -20.37 -2.61
N PHE A 482 18.75 -19.35 -3.16
CA PHE A 482 19.31 -18.41 -4.12
C PHE A 482 20.50 -17.63 -3.54
N ASN A 483 20.36 -17.11 -2.33
CA ASN A 483 21.43 -16.37 -1.65
C ASN A 483 22.67 -17.23 -1.38
N LYS A 484 22.50 -18.52 -1.05
CA LYS A 484 23.62 -19.45 -0.91
C LYS A 484 24.41 -19.59 -2.21
N GLU A 485 23.73 -19.69 -3.35
CA GLU A 485 24.39 -19.74 -4.66
C GLU A 485 25.10 -18.42 -5.00
N VAL A 486 24.52 -17.26 -4.62
CA VAL A 486 25.16 -15.95 -4.81
C VAL A 486 26.43 -15.80 -3.98
N LEU A 487 26.45 -16.34 -2.76
CA LEU A 487 27.58 -16.23 -1.83
C LEU A 487 28.68 -17.31 -2.08
N ALA A 488 28.35 -18.41 -2.76
CA ALA A 488 29.30 -19.46 -3.14
C ALA A 488 30.25 -19.00 -4.25
#